data_6835c02a149ea8711ddc63aada03ca89
#
_entry.id   6835c02a149ea8711ddc63aada03ca89
#
_cell.length_a   1.000
_cell.length_b   1.000
_cell.length_c   1.000
_cell.angle_alpha   90.00
_cell.angle_beta   90.00
_cell.angle_gamma   90.00
#
_symmetry.space_group_name_H-M   'P 1'
#
loop_
_entity.id
_entity.type
_entity.pdbx_description
1 polymer ?
#
loop_
_entity_poly.entity_id
_entity_poly.type
_entity_poly.pdbx_seq_one_letter_code
_entity_poly.pdbx_strand_id
1 'polypeptide(L)'
;MSRMSNSAETQETISWFSDGKPLRVQGDNGLEPVNEAAMHRRINRKMDISLLPLLSILYLFNGLDRGNVGNAQTQGFTTDIGAVPDDLNLAVSLFFITFVVFQPPSAAIGRWLGAKYWIPIMMIGWGFTTLVQAFIKGRDALIATRLLIGAFEAGFYPTAVAYLSFFYCRYDLAVRVGLFYGQYAVAGAFSGAIAYGVFHLRDGILKNWQYLFIIEGTLTIFFGLIAWFFLPSGPGSAWFLTPDEQQFAAERMRQDNALFVEHTYSKNGIENERLKKRDFLEALRDWKFWYVLVFNICASVPGQAFSVFLPLVVQGLGYSSIQANLERGYHIVGGIVIALVGLIATVTVESHAGKYAALCVLLLGSYVAAPLTVAWLSGNNPEPGKRAIVLGANGFGNLAGVIGAQLYRDRYKPNYRLPFYVTLGFVAAALVGYLSYRFILVRVNRRKIEILRQKTSEDIERERVDSTRYADRKWTFIYGL
;
A
#
# COMPACT_ATOMS: atom_id res chain seq x y z
N MET A 1 -54.68 3.03 23.53
CA MET A 1 -53.48 2.57 24.22
C MET A 1 -52.83 1.44 23.46
N SER A 2 -52.17 1.68 22.32
CA SER A 2 -51.35 0.69 21.61
C SER A 2 -50.54 1.33 20.47
N ARG A 3 -49.70 2.35 20.79
CA ARG A 3 -48.80 3.00 19.79
C ARG A 3 -47.45 3.43 20.36
N MET A 4 -47.00 2.84 21.46
CA MET A 4 -45.70 3.22 22.08
C MET A 4 -44.69 2.07 22.22
N SER A 5 -44.86 0.90 21.59
CA SER A 5 -43.90 -0.21 21.72
C SER A 5 -42.94 -0.40 20.53
N ASN A 6 -43.14 0.30 19.42
CA ASN A 6 -42.30 0.09 18.21
C ASN A 6 -41.11 1.08 18.05
N SER A 7 -40.92 2.01 18.97
CA SER A 7 -39.78 2.94 18.89
C SER A 7 -38.55 2.49 19.68
N ALA A 8 -38.69 1.55 20.59
CA ALA A 8 -37.59 1.03 21.40
C ALA A 8 -36.74 -0.02 20.62
N GLU A 9 -37.39 -0.89 19.83
CA GLU A 9 -36.68 -1.90 19.03
C GLU A 9 -35.85 -1.32 17.89
N THR A 10 -36.27 -0.17 17.34
CA THR A 10 -35.51 0.50 16.24
C THR A 10 -34.30 1.28 16.76
N GLN A 11 -34.29 1.65 18.03
CA GLN A 11 -33.11 2.30 18.65
C GLN A 11 -32.06 1.28 19.13
N GLU A 12 -32.48 0.08 19.54
CA GLU A 12 -31.53 -0.98 19.90
C GLU A 12 -30.69 -1.45 18.72
N THR A 13 -31.25 -1.47 17.49
CA THR A 13 -30.51 -1.90 16.28
C THR A 13 -29.45 -0.90 15.82
N ILE A 14 -29.50 0.35 16.27
CA ILE A 14 -28.51 1.40 15.93
C ILE A 14 -27.37 1.47 16.97
N SER A 15 -27.62 1.05 18.22
CA SER A 15 -26.61 1.07 19.29
C SER A 15 -25.53 -0.03 19.16
N TRP A 16 -25.75 -1.02 18.32
CA TRP A 16 -24.83 -2.16 18.13
C TRP A 16 -23.48 -1.79 17.46
N PHE A 17 -23.37 -0.59 16.89
CA PHE A 17 -22.15 -0.12 16.25
C PHE A 17 -21.25 0.77 17.12
N SER A 18 -21.72 1.20 18.32
CA SER A 18 -20.96 2.14 19.16
C SER A 18 -20.18 1.51 20.31
N ASP A 19 -20.52 0.31 20.78
CA ASP A 19 -20.02 -0.19 22.08
C ASP A 19 -19.00 -1.34 22.04
N GLY A 20 -18.51 -1.76 20.90
CA GLY A 20 -17.39 -2.71 20.81
C GLY A 20 -17.57 -4.04 21.58
N LYS A 21 -18.81 -4.45 21.90
CA LYS A 21 -19.07 -5.69 22.63
C LYS A 21 -19.13 -6.86 21.66
N PRO A 22 -18.37 -7.95 21.90
CA PRO A 22 -18.41 -9.16 21.08
C PRO A 22 -19.78 -9.82 21.12
N LEU A 23 -20.32 -10.17 19.96
CA LEU A 23 -21.51 -11.01 19.82
C LEU A 23 -21.29 -12.34 20.55
N ARG A 24 -22.19 -12.69 21.48
CA ARG A 24 -22.25 -14.02 22.09
C ARG A 24 -22.72 -15.02 21.04
N VAL A 25 -21.82 -15.86 20.56
CA VAL A 25 -22.20 -17.12 19.91
C VAL A 25 -22.21 -18.18 20.99
N GLN A 26 -23.37 -18.81 21.22
CA GLN A 26 -23.50 -19.99 22.05
C GLN A 26 -22.75 -21.15 21.39
N GLY A 27 -21.49 -21.35 21.81
CA GLY A 27 -20.71 -22.55 21.56
C GLY A 27 -20.54 -23.30 22.87
N ASP A 28 -20.81 -24.57 22.86
CA ASP A 28 -20.96 -25.50 23.97
C ASP A 28 -19.63 -25.91 24.66
N ASN A 29 -18.63 -25.04 24.69
CA ASN A 29 -17.39 -25.25 25.42
C ASN A 29 -17.05 -24.00 26.26
N GLY A 30 -17.39 -24.10 27.55
CA GLY A 30 -17.36 -23.03 28.55
C GLY A 30 -16.00 -22.42 28.87
N LEU A 31 -15.46 -21.63 27.98
CA LEU A 31 -14.41 -20.66 28.30
C LEU A 31 -15.06 -19.32 28.65
N GLU A 32 -14.78 -18.82 29.84
CA GLU A 32 -15.34 -17.56 30.31
C GLU A 32 -14.95 -16.38 29.40
N PRO A 33 -15.83 -15.43 29.15
CA PRO A 33 -15.61 -14.31 28.19
C PRO A 33 -14.39 -13.43 28.55
N VAL A 34 -13.93 -13.43 29.78
CA VAL A 34 -12.71 -12.75 30.24
C VAL A 34 -11.45 -13.42 29.69
N ASN A 35 -11.49 -14.74 29.48
CA ASN A 35 -10.37 -15.51 28.98
C ASN A 35 -10.16 -15.35 27.46
N GLU A 36 -11.24 -15.19 26.68
CA GLU A 36 -11.16 -14.99 25.23
C GLU A 36 -10.49 -13.67 24.84
N ALA A 37 -10.83 -12.56 25.49
CA ALA A 37 -10.23 -11.26 25.23
C ALA A 37 -8.75 -11.22 25.64
N ALA A 38 -8.38 -11.92 26.71
CA ALA A 38 -6.98 -12.05 27.12
C ALA A 38 -6.18 -12.91 26.13
N MET A 39 -6.77 -14.03 25.67
CA MET A 39 -6.17 -14.91 24.64
C MET A 39 -5.97 -14.18 23.32
N HIS A 40 -6.98 -13.42 22.88
CA HIS A 40 -6.91 -12.59 21.66
C HIS A 40 -5.73 -11.59 21.70
N ARG A 41 -5.59 -10.85 22.82
CA ARG A 41 -4.47 -9.90 22.99
C ARG A 41 -3.12 -10.61 23.05
N ARG A 42 -3.04 -11.75 23.70
CA ARG A 42 -1.81 -12.55 23.81
C ARG A 42 -1.36 -13.06 22.43
N ILE A 43 -2.28 -13.60 21.64
CA ILE A 43 -2.01 -14.09 20.28
C ILE A 43 -1.58 -12.95 19.38
N ASN A 44 -2.32 -11.82 19.36
CA ASN A 44 -1.94 -10.66 18.56
C ASN A 44 -0.54 -10.16 18.93
N ARG A 45 -0.20 -10.08 20.22
CA ARG A 45 1.14 -9.66 20.66
C ARG A 45 2.24 -10.62 20.14
N LYS A 46 2.01 -11.93 20.17
CA LYS A 46 2.98 -12.91 19.63
C LYS A 46 3.14 -12.76 18.11
N MET A 47 2.04 -12.57 17.38
CA MET A 47 2.05 -12.29 15.95
C MET A 47 2.76 -10.96 15.64
N ASP A 48 2.49 -9.92 16.41
CA ASP A 48 3.13 -8.59 16.25
C ASP A 48 4.65 -8.65 16.47
N ILE A 49 5.12 -9.50 17.36
CA ILE A 49 6.56 -9.65 17.63
C ILE A 49 7.25 -10.57 16.60
N SER A 50 6.56 -11.60 16.10
CA SER A 50 7.18 -12.62 15.25
C SER A 50 7.03 -12.35 13.76
N LEU A 51 5.86 -11.90 13.29
CA LEU A 51 5.58 -11.70 11.86
C LEU A 51 5.86 -10.29 11.40
N LEU A 52 5.36 -9.30 12.17
CA LEU A 52 5.37 -7.92 11.72
C LEU A 52 6.80 -7.35 11.55
N PRO A 53 7.77 -7.59 12.46
CA PRO A 53 9.13 -7.11 12.26
C PRO A 53 9.81 -7.72 11.04
N LEU A 54 9.65 -9.03 10.82
CA LEU A 54 10.22 -9.69 9.66
C LEU A 54 9.67 -9.07 8.36
N LEU A 55 8.34 -9.03 8.19
CA LEU A 55 7.71 -8.43 7.02
C LEU A 55 8.08 -6.94 6.86
N SER A 56 8.20 -6.21 7.97
CA SER A 56 8.62 -4.81 7.99
C SER A 56 10.03 -4.63 7.45
N ILE A 57 10.97 -5.48 7.86
CA ILE A 57 12.34 -5.49 7.33
C ILE A 57 12.34 -5.81 5.82
N LEU A 58 11.56 -6.80 5.39
CA LEU A 58 11.45 -7.13 3.97
C LEU A 58 10.95 -5.95 3.14
N TYR A 59 9.97 -5.19 3.66
CA TYR A 59 9.43 -4.02 2.97
C TYR A 59 10.36 -2.80 3.03
N LEU A 60 11.14 -2.69 4.09
CA LEU A 60 12.20 -1.69 4.20
C LEU A 60 13.22 -1.88 3.08
N PHE A 61 13.68 -3.12 2.81
CA PHE A 61 14.58 -3.41 1.68
C PHE A 61 13.96 -3.07 0.34
N ASN A 62 12.67 -3.32 0.14
CA ASN A 62 11.96 -2.88 -1.06
C ASN A 62 12.01 -1.35 -1.26
N GLY A 63 11.86 -0.58 -0.18
CA GLY A 63 11.98 0.87 -0.22
C GLY A 63 13.41 1.36 -0.45
N LEU A 64 14.41 0.71 0.15
CA LEU A 64 15.83 1.04 -0.03
C LEU A 64 16.28 0.85 -1.48
N ASP A 65 15.94 -0.29 -2.10
CA ASP A 65 16.36 -0.61 -3.47
C ASP A 65 15.90 0.44 -4.50
N ARG A 66 14.71 1.01 -4.31
CA ARG A 66 14.23 2.10 -5.16
C ARG A 66 15.05 3.39 -5.03
N GLY A 67 15.49 3.74 -3.82
CA GLY A 67 16.30 4.92 -3.56
C GLY A 67 17.73 4.79 -4.08
N ASN A 68 18.27 3.58 -4.11
CA ASN A 68 19.67 3.32 -4.38
C ASN A 68 20.15 3.66 -5.76
N VAL A 69 19.33 3.52 -6.76
CA VAL A 69 19.72 3.93 -8.11
C VAL A 69 19.91 5.44 -8.19
N GLY A 70 19.10 6.21 -7.47
CA GLY A 70 19.27 7.64 -7.33
C GLY A 70 20.58 7.98 -6.57
N ASN A 71 20.84 7.26 -5.47
CA ASN A 71 22.09 7.40 -4.72
C ASN A 71 23.33 7.02 -5.57
N ALA A 72 23.29 5.90 -6.28
CA ALA A 72 24.37 5.46 -7.16
C ALA A 72 24.64 6.50 -8.28
N GLN A 73 23.60 7.14 -8.81
CA GLN A 73 23.74 8.18 -9.82
C GLN A 73 24.48 9.41 -9.29
N THR A 74 24.38 9.73 -8.00
CA THR A 74 25.19 10.82 -7.41
C THR A 74 26.69 10.54 -7.44
N GLN A 75 27.09 9.27 -7.63
CA GLN A 75 28.47 8.81 -7.76
C GLN A 75 28.87 8.49 -9.21
N GLY A 76 28.11 8.98 -10.19
CA GLY A 76 28.45 8.81 -11.60
C GLY A 76 28.14 7.43 -12.18
N PHE A 77 27.18 6.69 -11.61
CA PHE A 77 26.80 5.33 -12.03
C PHE A 77 26.60 5.19 -13.54
N THR A 78 25.80 6.04 -14.18
CA THR A 78 25.56 5.97 -15.63
C THR A 78 26.82 6.21 -16.44
N THR A 79 27.65 7.17 -16.06
CA THR A 79 28.92 7.47 -16.71
C THR A 79 29.86 6.27 -16.69
N ASP A 80 29.94 5.61 -15.53
CA ASP A 80 30.82 4.48 -15.29
C ASP A 80 30.45 3.23 -16.08
N ILE A 81 29.17 3.01 -16.32
CA ILE A 81 28.69 1.88 -17.14
C ILE A 81 28.66 2.21 -18.65
N GLY A 82 29.00 3.43 -19.05
CA GLY A 82 28.97 3.88 -20.45
C GLY A 82 27.55 4.21 -20.96
N ALA A 83 26.66 4.65 -20.07
CA ALA A 83 25.32 5.12 -20.39
C ALA A 83 25.19 6.63 -20.15
N VAL A 84 24.15 7.27 -20.69
CA VAL A 84 23.86 8.67 -20.44
C VAL A 84 22.84 8.83 -19.29
N PRO A 85 22.82 9.97 -18.58
CA PRO A 85 21.88 10.20 -17.47
C PRO A 85 20.39 10.01 -17.87
N ASP A 86 20.02 10.37 -19.10
CA ASP A 86 18.66 10.19 -19.61
C ASP A 86 18.27 8.71 -19.75
N ASP A 87 19.23 7.78 -19.92
CA ASP A 87 18.98 6.34 -19.94
C ASP A 87 18.52 5.84 -18.56
N LEU A 88 18.98 6.48 -17.48
CA LEU A 88 18.48 6.18 -16.14
C LEU A 88 16.98 6.51 -16.01
N ASN A 89 16.57 7.67 -16.52
CA ASN A 89 15.16 8.08 -16.50
C ASN A 89 14.29 7.11 -17.31
N LEU A 90 14.80 6.64 -18.46
CA LEU A 90 14.13 5.62 -19.25
C LEU A 90 14.04 4.29 -18.49
N ALA A 91 15.14 3.82 -17.92
CA ALA A 91 15.19 2.56 -17.17
C ALA A 91 14.26 2.57 -15.94
N VAL A 92 14.17 3.70 -15.21
CA VAL A 92 13.23 3.89 -14.11
C VAL A 92 11.77 3.94 -14.61
N SER A 93 11.50 4.56 -15.76
CA SER A 93 10.17 4.55 -16.36
C SER A 93 9.74 3.12 -16.71
N LEU A 94 10.62 2.35 -17.32
CA LEU A 94 10.38 0.95 -17.69
C LEU A 94 10.21 0.06 -16.46
N PHE A 95 10.96 0.30 -15.37
CA PHE A 95 10.73 -0.35 -14.09
C PHE A 95 9.29 -0.17 -13.61
N PHE A 96 8.76 1.07 -13.60
CA PHE A 96 7.38 1.31 -13.15
C PHE A 96 6.35 0.68 -14.10
N ILE A 97 6.60 0.64 -15.40
CA ILE A 97 5.73 -0.04 -16.36
C ILE A 97 5.67 -1.54 -16.06
N THR A 98 6.82 -2.21 -15.93
CA THR A 98 6.84 -3.64 -15.60
C THR A 98 6.27 -3.91 -14.22
N PHE A 99 6.56 -3.08 -13.24
CA PHE A 99 5.97 -3.16 -11.91
C PHE A 99 4.44 -3.19 -11.97
N VAL A 100 3.83 -2.28 -12.72
CA VAL A 100 2.36 -2.21 -12.85
C VAL A 100 1.81 -3.40 -13.65
N VAL A 101 2.44 -3.75 -14.76
CA VAL A 101 1.97 -4.86 -15.63
C VAL A 101 2.06 -6.20 -14.92
N PHE A 102 3.13 -6.45 -14.17
CA PHE A 102 3.35 -7.72 -13.47
C PHE A 102 2.64 -7.81 -12.10
N GLN A 103 2.06 -6.72 -11.58
CA GLN A 103 1.39 -6.74 -10.28
C GLN A 103 0.19 -7.70 -10.24
N PRO A 104 -0.78 -7.69 -11.19
CA PRO A 104 -1.88 -8.65 -11.19
C PRO A 104 -1.44 -10.11 -11.37
N PRO A 105 -0.57 -10.46 -12.34
CA PRO A 105 -0.07 -11.84 -12.47
C PRO A 105 0.66 -12.32 -11.22
N SER A 106 1.51 -11.48 -10.62
CA SER A 106 2.26 -11.82 -9.41
C SER A 106 1.32 -12.08 -8.22
N ALA A 107 0.29 -11.26 -8.04
CA ALA A 107 -0.73 -11.48 -7.02
C ALA A 107 -1.50 -12.80 -7.24
N ALA A 108 -1.77 -13.16 -8.50
CA ALA A 108 -2.39 -14.43 -8.85
C ALA A 108 -1.49 -15.64 -8.54
N ILE A 109 -0.19 -15.55 -8.87
CA ILE A 109 0.80 -16.58 -8.54
C ILE A 109 0.93 -16.72 -7.02
N GLY A 110 0.96 -15.61 -6.28
CA GLY A 110 1.02 -15.61 -4.82
C GLY A 110 -0.19 -16.30 -4.15
N ARG A 111 -1.37 -16.23 -4.76
CA ARG A 111 -2.54 -17.00 -4.32
C ARG A 111 -2.42 -18.48 -4.62
N TRP A 112 -1.88 -18.82 -5.79
CA TRP A 112 -1.75 -20.21 -6.23
C TRP A 112 -0.62 -20.96 -5.49
N LEU A 113 0.55 -20.34 -5.37
CA LEU A 113 1.74 -20.95 -4.74
C LEU A 113 1.70 -20.81 -3.20
N GLY A 114 0.93 -19.83 -2.69
CA GLY A 114 0.90 -19.42 -1.30
C GLY A 114 1.93 -18.32 -0.99
N ALA A 115 1.48 -17.32 -0.23
CA ALA A 115 2.29 -16.15 0.11
C ALA A 115 3.59 -16.51 0.84
N LYS A 116 3.58 -17.58 1.66
CA LYS A 116 4.75 -18.11 2.37
C LYS A 116 5.95 -18.37 1.44
N TYR A 117 5.70 -18.91 0.25
CA TYR A 117 6.75 -19.24 -0.71
C TYR A 117 6.97 -18.10 -1.72
N TRP A 118 5.89 -17.41 -2.11
CA TRP A 118 5.97 -16.39 -3.14
C TRP A 118 6.72 -15.14 -2.68
N ILE A 119 6.53 -14.70 -1.44
CA ILE A 119 7.27 -13.56 -0.86
C ILE A 119 8.79 -13.76 -0.91
N PRO A 120 9.36 -14.88 -0.40
CA PRO A 120 10.79 -15.13 -0.50
C PRO A 120 11.30 -15.27 -1.94
N ILE A 121 10.55 -15.92 -2.83
CA ILE A 121 10.94 -16.08 -4.24
C ILE A 121 11.11 -14.71 -4.89
N MET A 122 10.14 -13.81 -4.71
CA MET A 122 10.24 -12.46 -5.23
C MET A 122 11.46 -11.72 -4.67
N MET A 123 11.67 -11.80 -3.34
CA MET A 123 12.81 -11.15 -2.70
C MET A 123 14.15 -11.65 -3.21
N ILE A 124 14.33 -12.95 -3.31
CA ILE A 124 15.56 -13.53 -3.85
C ILE A 124 15.75 -13.11 -5.30
N GLY A 125 14.67 -13.09 -6.10
CA GLY A 125 14.72 -12.69 -7.50
C GLY A 125 15.18 -11.26 -7.72
N TRP A 126 14.56 -10.25 -7.01
CA TRP A 126 15.01 -8.89 -7.17
C TRP A 126 16.36 -8.64 -6.49
N GLY A 127 16.63 -9.24 -5.30
CA GLY A 127 17.92 -9.10 -4.62
C GLY A 127 19.07 -9.63 -5.47
N PHE A 128 18.87 -10.78 -6.16
CA PHE A 128 19.85 -11.30 -7.13
C PHE A 128 20.04 -10.33 -8.31
N THR A 129 18.96 -9.78 -8.85
CA THR A 129 19.05 -8.81 -9.96
C THR A 129 19.75 -7.54 -9.55
N THR A 130 19.51 -7.05 -8.32
CA THR A 130 20.20 -5.89 -7.72
C THR A 130 21.71 -6.19 -7.53
N LEU A 131 22.05 -7.40 -7.08
CA LEU A 131 23.44 -7.83 -6.99
C LEU A 131 24.13 -7.85 -8.36
N VAL A 132 23.48 -8.40 -9.37
CA VAL A 132 23.98 -8.42 -10.77
C VAL A 132 24.16 -7.00 -11.30
N GLN A 133 23.30 -6.06 -10.90
CA GLN A 133 23.40 -4.66 -11.32
C GLN A 133 24.72 -3.98 -10.91
N ALA A 134 25.40 -4.46 -9.87
CA ALA A 134 26.73 -3.97 -9.51
C ALA A 134 27.78 -4.20 -10.61
N PHE A 135 27.57 -5.13 -11.53
CA PHE A 135 28.56 -5.57 -12.53
C PHE A 135 28.15 -5.30 -13.96
N ILE A 136 27.04 -4.63 -14.21
CA ILE A 136 26.55 -4.33 -15.55
C ILE A 136 27.43 -3.34 -16.29
N LYS A 137 27.37 -3.41 -17.62
CA LYS A 137 27.97 -2.44 -18.54
C LYS A 137 26.97 -2.09 -19.64
N GLY A 138 26.89 -0.82 -19.98
CA GLY A 138 26.07 -0.32 -21.05
C GLY A 138 24.59 -0.11 -20.69
N ARG A 139 23.93 0.60 -21.59
CA ARG A 139 22.52 0.99 -21.50
C ARG A 139 21.56 -0.21 -21.43
N ASP A 140 21.77 -1.20 -22.29
CA ASP A 140 20.83 -2.32 -22.44
C ASP A 140 20.79 -3.20 -21.19
N ALA A 141 21.94 -3.41 -20.54
CA ALA A 141 22.02 -4.13 -19.27
C ALA A 141 21.34 -3.37 -18.13
N LEU A 142 21.46 -2.03 -18.10
CA LEU A 142 20.74 -1.18 -17.17
C LEU A 142 19.21 -1.32 -17.33
N ILE A 143 18.72 -1.27 -18.57
CA ILE A 143 17.30 -1.44 -18.87
C ILE A 143 16.84 -2.84 -18.47
N ALA A 144 17.56 -3.88 -18.85
CA ALA A 144 17.20 -5.26 -18.55
C ALA A 144 17.10 -5.54 -17.06
N THR A 145 18.07 -5.07 -16.26
CA THR A 145 18.03 -5.22 -14.80
C THR A 145 16.87 -4.48 -14.18
N ARG A 146 16.55 -3.27 -14.62
CA ARG A 146 15.40 -2.49 -14.12
C ARG A 146 14.05 -3.11 -14.49
N LEU A 147 13.91 -3.70 -15.68
CA LEU A 147 12.72 -4.46 -16.06
C LEU A 147 12.52 -5.68 -15.15
N LEU A 148 13.58 -6.43 -14.87
CA LEU A 148 13.53 -7.62 -14.01
C LEU A 148 13.21 -7.26 -12.56
N ILE A 149 13.86 -6.23 -12.00
CA ILE A 149 13.57 -5.77 -10.64
C ILE A 149 12.10 -5.35 -10.54
N GLY A 150 11.59 -4.56 -11.50
CA GLY A 150 10.19 -4.15 -11.53
C GLY A 150 9.22 -5.34 -11.59
N ALA A 151 9.54 -6.38 -12.36
CA ALA A 151 8.72 -7.58 -12.44
C ALA A 151 8.69 -8.38 -11.11
N PHE A 152 9.85 -8.56 -10.46
CA PHE A 152 9.94 -9.27 -9.19
C PHE A 152 9.34 -8.48 -8.02
N GLU A 153 9.54 -7.17 -7.94
CA GLU A 153 8.97 -6.34 -6.87
C GLU A 153 7.44 -6.18 -6.94
N ALA A 154 6.86 -6.31 -8.15
CA ALA A 154 5.47 -5.94 -8.44
C ALA A 154 4.44 -6.56 -7.49
N GLY A 155 4.62 -7.81 -7.10
CA GLY A 155 3.64 -8.54 -6.28
C GLY A 155 3.90 -8.50 -4.78
N PHE A 156 5.01 -7.94 -4.33
CA PHE A 156 5.41 -8.05 -2.94
C PHE A 156 4.41 -7.41 -1.98
N TYR A 157 4.09 -6.13 -2.18
CA TYR A 157 3.16 -5.41 -1.29
C TYR A 157 1.76 -6.05 -1.25
N PRO A 158 1.07 -6.30 -2.38
CA PRO A 158 -0.25 -6.91 -2.33
C PRO A 158 -0.24 -8.32 -1.74
N THR A 159 0.81 -9.11 -1.98
CA THR A 159 0.96 -10.45 -1.40
C THR A 159 1.21 -10.38 0.12
N ALA A 160 2.04 -9.46 0.59
CA ALA A 160 2.30 -9.27 2.01
C ALA A 160 1.06 -8.79 2.77
N VAL A 161 0.27 -7.87 2.21
CA VAL A 161 -1.00 -7.43 2.80
C VAL A 161 -2.02 -8.57 2.83
N ALA A 162 -2.14 -9.34 1.76
CA ALA A 162 -2.97 -10.54 1.72
C ALA A 162 -2.49 -11.59 2.75
N TYR A 163 -1.19 -11.77 2.91
CA TYR A 163 -0.62 -12.66 3.91
C TYR A 163 -0.98 -12.22 5.34
N LEU A 164 -0.81 -10.93 5.67
CA LEU A 164 -1.22 -10.38 6.96
C LEU A 164 -2.71 -10.59 7.24
N SER A 165 -3.57 -10.53 6.22
CA SER A 165 -5.00 -10.74 6.37
C SER A 165 -5.39 -12.17 6.76
N PHE A 166 -4.49 -13.16 6.64
CA PHE A 166 -4.73 -14.52 7.16
C PHE A 166 -4.51 -14.62 8.68
N PHE A 167 -3.80 -13.68 9.29
CA PHE A 167 -3.42 -13.72 10.70
C PHE A 167 -4.21 -12.74 11.57
N TYR A 168 -4.64 -11.60 11.02
CA TYR A 168 -5.29 -10.53 11.77
C TYR A 168 -6.73 -10.31 11.32
N CYS A 169 -7.63 -10.20 12.30
CA CYS A 169 -8.99 -9.75 12.05
C CYS A 169 -8.99 -8.31 11.49
N ARG A 170 -10.05 -7.91 10.80
CA ARG A 170 -10.11 -6.67 10.01
C ARG A 170 -9.69 -5.41 10.74
N TYR A 171 -10.18 -5.21 11.97
CA TYR A 171 -9.85 -4.00 12.75
C TYR A 171 -8.38 -4.00 13.19
N ASP A 172 -7.87 -5.16 13.54
CA ASP A 172 -6.48 -5.36 13.92
C ASP A 172 -5.53 -5.22 12.72
N LEU A 173 -5.96 -5.68 11.55
CA LEU A 173 -5.20 -5.63 10.30
C LEU A 173 -4.88 -4.20 9.87
N ALA A 174 -5.84 -3.26 9.98
CA ALA A 174 -5.66 -1.90 9.50
C ALA A 174 -4.44 -1.20 10.13
N VAL A 175 -4.26 -1.35 11.44
CA VAL A 175 -3.11 -0.78 12.17
C VAL A 175 -1.81 -1.41 11.71
N ARG A 176 -1.78 -2.75 11.53
CA ARG A 176 -0.57 -3.50 11.13
C ARG A 176 -0.16 -3.20 9.70
N VAL A 177 -1.12 -3.09 8.79
CA VAL A 177 -0.86 -2.62 7.42
C VAL A 177 -0.32 -1.19 7.42
N GLY A 178 -0.83 -0.31 8.28
CA GLY A 178 -0.30 1.05 8.43
C GLY A 178 1.16 1.05 8.92
N LEU A 179 1.49 0.25 9.93
CA LEU A 179 2.86 0.09 10.44
C LEU A 179 3.79 -0.53 9.39
N PHE A 180 3.32 -1.54 8.68
CA PHE A 180 4.03 -2.19 7.58
C PHE A 180 4.33 -1.20 6.45
N TYR A 181 3.31 -0.44 5.99
CA TYR A 181 3.48 0.56 4.93
C TYR A 181 4.42 1.71 5.36
N GLY A 182 4.41 2.08 6.64
CA GLY A 182 5.30 3.10 7.21
C GLY A 182 6.78 2.79 7.03
N GLN A 183 7.16 1.51 6.90
CA GLN A 183 8.55 1.11 6.67
C GLN A 183 9.11 1.62 5.33
N TYR A 184 8.26 1.84 4.36
CA TYR A 184 8.68 2.45 3.10
C TYR A 184 9.14 3.91 3.29
N ALA A 185 8.46 4.67 4.14
CA ALA A 185 8.91 6.03 4.50
C ALA A 185 10.21 6.00 5.31
N VAL A 186 10.35 5.03 6.23
CA VAL A 186 11.58 4.78 6.99
C VAL A 186 12.73 4.46 6.04
N ALA A 187 12.51 3.59 5.05
CA ALA A 187 13.51 3.27 4.02
C ALA A 187 13.98 4.52 3.27
N GLY A 188 13.05 5.40 2.87
CA GLY A 188 13.37 6.66 2.22
C GLY A 188 14.26 7.57 3.08
N ALA A 189 14.02 7.61 4.41
CA ALA A 189 14.84 8.39 5.34
C ALA A 189 16.25 7.80 5.53
N PHE A 190 16.37 6.47 5.58
CA PHE A 190 17.66 5.80 5.82
C PHE A 190 18.48 5.54 4.56
N SER A 191 17.86 5.48 3.36
CA SER A 191 18.55 5.19 2.10
C SER A 191 19.73 6.12 1.85
N GLY A 192 19.55 7.43 2.05
CA GLY A 192 20.63 8.41 1.89
C GLY A 192 21.73 8.26 2.95
N ALA A 193 21.38 7.92 4.19
CA ALA A 193 22.38 7.72 5.27
C ALA A 193 23.21 6.45 5.04
N ILE A 194 22.58 5.37 4.58
CA ILE A 194 23.28 4.11 4.23
C ILE A 194 24.20 4.36 3.03
N ALA A 195 23.70 5.01 1.99
CA ALA A 195 24.52 5.36 0.83
C ALA A 195 25.72 6.24 1.21
N TYR A 196 25.50 7.24 2.07
CA TYR A 196 26.58 8.06 2.60
C TYR A 196 27.64 7.23 3.33
N GLY A 197 27.25 6.32 4.21
CA GLY A 197 28.18 5.42 4.90
C GLY A 197 28.97 4.53 3.94
N VAL A 198 28.30 3.95 2.95
CA VAL A 198 28.93 3.08 1.92
C VAL A 198 29.91 3.88 1.05
N PHE A 199 29.57 5.11 0.68
CA PHE A 199 30.42 5.95 -0.16
C PHE A 199 31.69 6.48 0.56
N HIS A 200 31.76 6.34 1.88
CA HIS A 200 32.95 6.64 2.67
C HIS A 200 33.82 5.40 2.97
N LEU A 201 33.45 4.23 2.48
CA LEU A 201 34.32 3.08 2.46
C LEU A 201 35.53 3.41 1.58
N ARG A 202 36.77 3.25 2.14
CA ARG A 202 38.00 3.60 1.44
C ARG A 202 38.15 2.85 0.13
N ASP A 203 38.86 3.48 -0.81
CA ASP A 203 39.15 3.01 -2.16
C ASP A 203 39.48 1.52 -2.22
N GLY A 204 38.51 0.73 -2.68
CA GLY A 204 38.64 -0.68 -2.93
C GLY A 204 38.84 -0.96 -4.43
N ILE A 205 38.80 -2.24 -4.80
CA ILE A 205 38.88 -2.69 -6.20
C ILE A 205 37.64 -2.26 -6.99
N LEU A 206 36.50 -2.03 -6.31
CA LEU A 206 35.20 -1.68 -6.89
C LEU A 206 34.88 -0.20 -6.60
N LYS A 207 34.03 0.39 -7.45
CA LYS A 207 33.51 1.75 -7.25
C LYS A 207 32.48 1.78 -6.14
N ASN A 208 32.33 2.93 -5.47
CA ASN A 208 31.48 3.10 -4.30
C ASN A 208 30.01 2.71 -4.56
N TRP A 209 29.46 3.03 -5.74
CA TRP A 209 28.11 2.64 -6.11
C TRP A 209 27.95 1.11 -6.30
N GLN A 210 29.01 0.38 -6.68
CA GLN A 210 28.99 -1.07 -6.79
C GLN A 210 28.83 -1.72 -5.41
N TYR A 211 29.56 -1.22 -4.39
CA TYR A 211 29.40 -1.70 -3.01
C TYR A 211 27.96 -1.52 -2.51
N LEU A 212 27.29 -0.41 -2.87
CA LEU A 212 25.92 -0.16 -2.48
C LEU A 212 24.98 -1.29 -2.99
N PHE A 213 25.05 -1.61 -4.28
CA PHE A 213 24.23 -2.67 -4.87
C PHE A 213 24.60 -4.08 -4.35
N ILE A 214 25.87 -4.34 -4.09
CA ILE A 214 26.34 -5.63 -3.54
C ILE A 214 25.81 -5.81 -2.11
N ILE A 215 25.96 -4.81 -1.25
CA ILE A 215 25.51 -4.89 0.15
C ILE A 215 23.98 -5.10 0.18
N GLU A 216 23.23 -4.29 -0.53
CA GLU A 216 21.77 -4.39 -0.50
C GLU A 216 21.23 -5.64 -1.18
N GLY A 217 21.74 -6.00 -2.36
CA GLY A 217 21.33 -7.24 -3.01
C GLY A 217 21.61 -8.47 -2.14
N THR A 218 22.79 -8.50 -1.50
CA THR A 218 23.15 -9.60 -0.59
C THR A 218 22.24 -9.65 0.65
N LEU A 219 21.98 -8.50 1.29
CA LEU A 219 21.10 -8.43 2.46
C LEU A 219 19.65 -8.78 2.08
N THR A 220 19.17 -8.35 0.92
CA THR A 220 17.84 -8.70 0.42
C THR A 220 17.70 -10.20 0.21
N ILE A 221 18.69 -10.85 -0.41
CA ILE A 221 18.72 -12.32 -0.56
C ILE A 221 18.75 -13.00 0.81
N PHE A 222 19.60 -12.53 1.73
CA PHE A 222 19.73 -13.09 3.07
C PHE A 222 18.41 -13.05 3.83
N PHE A 223 17.72 -11.90 3.86
CA PHE A 223 16.42 -11.79 4.50
C PHE A 223 15.31 -12.54 3.74
N GLY A 224 15.42 -12.66 2.43
CA GLY A 224 14.56 -13.53 1.63
C GLY A 224 14.69 -15.01 2.03
N LEU A 225 15.92 -15.48 2.27
CA LEU A 225 16.18 -16.83 2.77
C LEU A 225 15.65 -17.01 4.20
N ILE A 226 15.84 -16.04 5.09
CA ILE A 226 15.23 -16.06 6.43
C ILE A 226 13.70 -16.18 6.30
N ALA A 227 13.07 -15.38 5.46
CA ALA A 227 11.62 -15.43 5.25
C ALA A 227 11.15 -16.80 4.75
N TRP A 228 11.94 -17.49 3.90
CA TRP A 228 11.62 -18.83 3.40
C TRP A 228 11.42 -19.84 4.54
N PHE A 229 12.24 -19.78 5.57
CA PHE A 229 12.18 -20.71 6.68
C PHE A 229 11.22 -20.25 7.80
N PHE A 230 11.11 -18.96 8.04
CA PHE A 230 10.40 -18.43 9.21
C PHE A 230 8.93 -18.09 8.95
N LEU A 231 8.50 -17.84 7.71
CA LEU A 231 7.11 -17.51 7.45
C LEU A 231 6.21 -18.75 7.57
N PRO A 232 5.21 -18.79 8.48
CA PRO A 232 4.26 -19.88 8.57
C PRO A 232 3.22 -19.82 7.45
N SER A 233 2.59 -20.96 7.14
CA SER A 233 1.56 -21.01 6.09
C SER A 233 0.23 -20.36 6.49
N GLY A 234 -0.02 -20.26 7.80
CA GLY A 234 -1.23 -19.68 8.36
C GLY A 234 -1.22 -19.76 9.89
N PRO A 235 -2.25 -19.24 10.58
CA PRO A 235 -2.31 -19.21 12.04
C PRO A 235 -2.20 -20.60 12.67
N GLY A 236 -2.84 -21.62 12.09
CA GLY A 236 -2.81 -23.00 12.58
C GLY A 236 -1.46 -23.72 12.41
N SER A 237 -0.48 -23.12 11.72
CA SER A 237 0.87 -23.66 11.53
C SER A 237 1.96 -22.71 12.03
N ALA A 238 1.59 -21.69 12.80
CA ALA A 238 2.51 -20.67 13.30
C ALA A 238 3.35 -21.21 14.45
N TRP A 239 4.64 -21.43 14.21
CA TRP A 239 5.60 -22.05 15.14
C TRP A 239 5.76 -21.30 16.48
N PHE A 240 5.42 -20.03 16.53
CA PHE A 240 5.48 -19.17 17.71
C PHE A 240 4.20 -19.23 18.58
N LEU A 241 3.16 -19.95 18.13
CA LEU A 241 1.93 -20.19 18.88
C LEU A 241 1.91 -21.59 19.47
N THR A 242 1.33 -21.74 20.66
CA THR A 242 1.03 -23.07 21.23
C THR A 242 -0.10 -23.76 20.45
N PRO A 243 -0.25 -25.11 20.54
CA PRO A 243 -1.33 -25.79 19.81
C PRO A 243 -2.73 -25.23 20.09
N ASP A 244 -3.03 -24.88 21.36
CA ASP A 244 -4.31 -24.27 21.74
C ASP A 244 -4.48 -22.87 21.13
N GLU A 245 -3.40 -22.07 21.13
CA GLU A 245 -3.39 -20.73 20.51
C GLU A 245 -3.53 -20.83 18.98
N GLN A 246 -2.94 -21.86 18.34
CA GLN A 246 -3.08 -22.10 16.89
C GLN A 246 -4.53 -22.43 16.53
N GLN A 247 -5.16 -23.32 17.33
CA GLN A 247 -6.56 -23.68 17.11
C GLN A 247 -7.48 -22.48 17.33
N PHE A 248 -7.30 -21.73 18.40
CA PHE A 248 -8.07 -20.53 18.69
C PHE A 248 -7.89 -19.46 17.59
N ALA A 249 -6.66 -19.23 17.14
CA ALA A 249 -6.36 -18.26 16.10
C ALA A 249 -6.99 -18.67 14.75
N ALA A 250 -6.95 -19.95 14.39
CA ALA A 250 -7.57 -20.46 13.16
C ALA A 250 -9.10 -20.35 13.21
N GLU A 251 -9.72 -20.70 14.34
CA GLU A 251 -11.17 -20.61 14.52
C GLU A 251 -11.63 -19.15 14.52
N ARG A 252 -10.91 -18.24 15.19
CA ARG A 252 -11.17 -16.80 15.16
C ARG A 252 -11.19 -16.24 13.73
N MET A 253 -10.20 -16.62 12.90
CA MET A 253 -10.14 -16.18 11.51
C MET A 253 -11.27 -16.77 10.67
N ARG A 254 -11.67 -18.01 10.96
CA ARG A 254 -12.80 -18.65 10.32
C ARG A 254 -14.12 -17.93 10.65
N GLN A 255 -14.32 -17.53 11.89
CA GLN A 255 -15.49 -16.77 12.34
C GLN A 255 -15.51 -15.37 11.75
N ASP A 256 -14.38 -14.63 11.74
CA ASP A 256 -14.27 -13.30 11.13
C ASP A 256 -14.61 -13.35 9.63
N ASN A 257 -14.18 -14.40 8.94
CA ASN A 257 -14.53 -14.63 7.54
C ASN A 257 -16.01 -15.05 7.38
N ALA A 258 -16.56 -15.89 8.27
CA ALA A 258 -17.94 -16.35 8.21
C ALA A 258 -18.95 -15.20 8.36
N LEU A 259 -18.70 -14.23 9.25
CA LEU A 259 -19.54 -13.04 9.44
C LEU A 259 -19.74 -12.21 8.14
N PHE A 260 -18.87 -12.37 7.16
CA PHE A 260 -18.96 -11.70 5.85
C PHE A 260 -19.49 -12.59 4.73
N VAL A 261 -19.44 -13.91 4.93
CA VAL A 261 -19.91 -14.89 3.97
C VAL A 261 -21.39 -15.22 4.21
N GLU A 262 -21.92 -14.94 5.38
CA GLU A 262 -23.31 -15.23 5.76
C GLU A 262 -24.37 -14.58 4.85
N HIS A 263 -24.01 -13.51 4.13
CA HIS A 263 -24.86 -12.93 3.08
C HIS A 263 -24.67 -13.56 1.68
N THR A 264 -23.82 -14.56 1.53
CA THR A 264 -23.51 -15.20 0.21
C THR A 264 -23.70 -16.72 0.23
N TYR A 265 -24.21 -17.32 1.33
CA TYR A 265 -24.51 -18.76 1.35
C TYR A 265 -25.74 -19.07 0.53
N SER A 266 -25.52 -19.52 -0.70
CA SER A 266 -26.42 -20.43 -1.40
C SER A 266 -26.27 -21.83 -0.80
N LYS A 267 -27.37 -22.60 -0.75
CA LYS A 267 -27.56 -23.90 -0.12
C LYS A 267 -26.56 -25.04 -0.49
N ASN A 268 -25.52 -24.81 -1.26
CA ASN A 268 -24.62 -25.82 -1.83
C ASN A 268 -23.15 -25.67 -1.46
N GLY A 269 -22.82 -25.34 -0.20
CA GLY A 269 -21.44 -25.46 0.28
C GLY A 269 -20.52 -24.34 -0.22
N ILE A 270 -19.31 -24.28 0.37
CA ILE A 270 -18.24 -23.34 0.08
C ILE A 270 -17.95 -23.26 -1.42
N GLU A 271 -18.66 -22.41 -2.14
CA GLU A 271 -18.19 -21.97 -3.45
C GLU A 271 -16.97 -21.08 -3.22
N ASN A 272 -15.80 -21.65 -3.56
CA ASN A 272 -14.55 -20.91 -3.66
C ASN A 272 -14.82 -19.49 -4.16
N GLU A 273 -14.26 -18.47 -3.49
CA GLU A 273 -14.21 -17.07 -3.93
C GLU A 273 -13.43 -16.94 -5.25
N ARG A 274 -13.88 -17.62 -6.29
CA ARG A 274 -13.32 -17.46 -7.64
C ARG A 274 -13.80 -16.12 -8.17
N LEU A 275 -12.87 -15.27 -8.53
CA LEU A 275 -13.15 -14.04 -9.26
C LEU A 275 -14.03 -14.37 -10.46
N LYS A 276 -15.27 -13.88 -10.46
CA LYS A 276 -16.21 -14.08 -11.56
C LYS A 276 -15.92 -13.03 -12.64
N LYS A 277 -16.05 -13.40 -13.91
CA LYS A 277 -15.94 -12.43 -15.02
C LYS A 277 -16.85 -11.21 -14.81
N ARG A 278 -17.99 -11.40 -14.14
CA ARG A 278 -18.92 -10.35 -13.75
C ARG A 278 -18.26 -9.30 -12.85
N ASP A 279 -17.46 -9.70 -11.84
CA ASP A 279 -16.78 -8.78 -10.91
C ASP A 279 -15.78 -7.88 -11.65
N PHE A 280 -15.06 -8.46 -12.60
CA PHE A 280 -14.11 -7.74 -13.44
C PHE A 280 -14.81 -6.70 -14.33
N LEU A 281 -15.85 -7.11 -15.05
CA LEU A 281 -16.62 -6.20 -15.90
C LEU A 281 -17.29 -5.09 -15.09
N GLU A 282 -17.79 -5.41 -13.91
CA GLU A 282 -18.44 -4.44 -13.05
C GLU A 282 -17.47 -3.43 -12.46
N ALA A 283 -16.26 -3.87 -12.04
CA ALA A 283 -15.21 -2.97 -11.59
C ALA A 283 -14.77 -2.01 -12.71
N LEU A 284 -14.59 -2.52 -13.93
CA LEU A 284 -14.21 -1.69 -15.09
C LEU A 284 -15.32 -0.73 -15.53
N ARG A 285 -16.59 -1.08 -15.35
CA ARG A 285 -17.74 -0.22 -15.67
C ARG A 285 -18.03 0.81 -14.58
N ASP A 286 -17.40 0.70 -13.42
CA ASP A 286 -17.62 1.63 -12.34
C ASP A 286 -16.79 2.90 -12.55
N TRP A 287 -17.46 3.99 -12.92
CA TRP A 287 -16.81 5.30 -13.11
C TRP A 287 -16.08 5.79 -11.86
N LYS A 288 -16.54 5.41 -10.66
CA LYS A 288 -15.91 5.77 -9.38
C LYS A 288 -14.49 5.21 -9.27
N PHE A 289 -14.29 3.99 -9.77
CA PHE A 289 -12.98 3.36 -9.86
C PHE A 289 -12.02 4.20 -10.71
N TRP A 290 -12.40 4.53 -11.93
CA TRP A 290 -11.56 5.33 -12.84
C TRP A 290 -11.29 6.73 -12.32
N TYR A 291 -12.30 7.34 -11.70
CA TYR A 291 -12.17 8.65 -11.08
C TYR A 291 -11.09 8.65 -9.99
N VAL A 292 -11.20 7.73 -9.02
CA VAL A 292 -10.22 7.62 -7.93
C VAL A 292 -8.85 7.23 -8.47
N LEU A 293 -8.75 6.36 -9.47
CA LEU A 293 -7.49 5.95 -10.07
C LEU A 293 -6.73 7.13 -10.68
N VAL A 294 -7.40 7.97 -11.48
CA VAL A 294 -6.76 9.14 -12.10
C VAL A 294 -6.20 10.10 -11.04
N PHE A 295 -6.97 10.44 -10.03
CA PHE A 295 -6.52 11.35 -8.99
C PHE A 295 -5.53 10.72 -8.02
N ASN A 296 -5.57 9.40 -7.83
CA ASN A 296 -4.54 8.66 -7.10
C ASN A 296 -3.19 8.70 -7.85
N ILE A 297 -3.19 8.55 -9.17
CA ILE A 297 -1.97 8.75 -9.98
C ILE A 297 -1.43 10.16 -9.74
N CYS A 298 -2.27 11.20 -9.85
CA CYS A 298 -1.85 12.59 -9.62
C CYS A 298 -1.27 12.80 -8.20
N ALA A 299 -1.91 12.26 -7.17
CA ALA A 299 -1.44 12.35 -5.78
C ALA A 299 -0.12 11.61 -5.53
N SER A 300 0.13 10.54 -6.29
CA SER A 300 1.30 9.68 -6.14
C SER A 300 2.56 10.21 -6.86
N VAL A 301 2.42 11.18 -7.78
CA VAL A 301 3.57 11.71 -8.56
C VAL A 301 4.72 12.16 -7.67
N PRO A 302 4.53 13.02 -6.63
CA PRO A 302 5.66 13.44 -5.81
C PRO A 302 6.29 12.27 -5.06
N GLY A 303 5.50 11.40 -4.44
CA GLY A 303 6.01 10.24 -3.70
C GLY A 303 6.84 9.30 -4.56
N GLN A 304 6.38 8.97 -5.75
CA GLN A 304 7.10 8.08 -6.68
C GLN A 304 8.31 8.76 -7.32
N ALA A 305 8.23 10.03 -7.68
CA ALA A 305 9.37 10.77 -8.20
C ALA A 305 10.50 10.85 -7.17
N PHE A 306 10.18 11.25 -5.95
CA PHE A 306 11.18 11.42 -4.90
C PHE A 306 11.68 10.11 -4.31
N SER A 307 10.96 8.99 -4.42
CA SER A 307 11.48 7.68 -4.02
C SER A 307 12.78 7.32 -4.76
N VAL A 308 12.98 7.83 -5.97
CA VAL A 308 14.17 7.57 -6.79
C VAL A 308 15.08 8.81 -6.90
N PHE A 309 14.48 9.97 -7.17
CA PHE A 309 15.25 11.17 -7.57
C PHE A 309 15.55 12.12 -6.40
N LEU A 310 15.07 11.86 -5.17
CA LEU A 310 15.35 12.70 -4.01
C LEU A 310 16.86 12.94 -3.78
N PRO A 311 17.75 11.92 -3.85
CA PRO A 311 19.17 12.13 -3.66
C PRO A 311 19.76 13.09 -4.70
N LEU A 312 19.34 13.00 -5.95
CA LEU A 312 19.78 13.87 -7.03
C LEU A 312 19.28 15.30 -6.87
N VAL A 313 18.03 15.47 -6.44
CA VAL A 313 17.47 16.80 -6.15
C VAL A 313 18.18 17.45 -4.98
N VAL A 314 18.43 16.71 -3.89
CA VAL A 314 19.14 17.18 -2.70
C VAL A 314 20.59 17.52 -3.02
N GLN A 315 21.27 16.70 -3.83
CA GLN A 315 22.63 16.99 -4.32
C GLN A 315 22.66 18.30 -5.14
N GLY A 316 21.67 18.51 -6.03
CA GLY A 316 21.55 19.76 -6.79
C GLY A 316 21.32 21.00 -5.92
N LEU A 317 20.78 20.83 -4.71
CA LEU A 317 20.59 21.89 -3.70
C LEU A 317 21.80 22.11 -2.79
N GLY A 318 22.89 21.35 -2.95
CA GLY A 318 24.16 21.58 -2.24
C GLY A 318 24.25 20.96 -0.83
N TYR A 319 23.42 19.94 -0.50
CA TYR A 319 23.45 19.26 0.81
C TYR A 319 23.99 17.84 0.74
N SER A 320 24.73 17.48 1.80
CA SER A 320 24.91 16.10 2.23
C SER A 320 23.77 15.70 3.16
N SER A 321 23.13 14.56 2.88
CA SER A 321 21.92 14.08 3.52
C SER A 321 22.06 13.87 5.03
N ILE A 322 21.25 14.50 5.85
CA ILE A 322 20.71 14.04 7.15
C ILE A 322 19.82 15.13 7.76
N GLN A 323 18.60 14.73 8.15
CA GLN A 323 17.64 15.24 9.15
C GLN A 323 16.25 15.58 8.59
N ALA A 324 15.24 14.76 8.92
CA ALA A 324 13.92 15.13 9.42
C ALA A 324 12.93 13.97 9.47
N ASN A 325 12.23 13.84 10.60
CA ASN A 325 11.10 12.91 10.79
C ASN A 325 10.01 13.48 11.70
N LEU A 326 8.77 12.96 11.48
CA LEU A 326 7.57 12.84 12.36
C LEU A 326 6.56 14.01 12.34
N GLU A 327 5.25 13.80 12.32
CA GLU A 327 4.20 12.88 12.80
C GLU A 327 2.79 13.12 12.18
N ARG A 328 1.84 12.28 12.54
CA ARG A 328 0.54 11.78 12.07
C ARG A 328 -0.66 12.74 11.94
N GLY A 329 -1.47 12.42 10.92
CA GLY A 329 -2.92 12.12 11.00
C GLY A 329 -3.94 13.24 10.95
N TYR A 330 -4.58 13.40 9.82
CA TYR A 330 -6.00 13.52 9.55
C TYR A 330 -6.22 13.69 8.03
N HIS A 331 -6.75 12.62 7.39
CA HIS A 331 -7.36 12.61 6.06
C HIS A 331 -6.43 12.76 4.83
N ILE A 332 -6.79 12.07 3.76
CA ILE A 332 -6.18 12.19 2.43
C ILE A 332 -6.02 13.66 2.02
N VAL A 333 -7.07 14.45 2.22
CA VAL A 333 -7.07 15.89 1.92
C VAL A 333 -6.03 16.63 2.75
N GLY A 334 -5.93 16.34 4.05
CA GLY A 334 -4.91 16.92 4.92
C GLY A 334 -3.49 16.56 4.46
N GLY A 335 -3.25 15.30 4.10
CA GLY A 335 -1.97 14.87 3.53
C GLY A 335 -1.64 15.62 2.24
N ILE A 336 -2.59 15.74 1.32
CA ILE A 336 -2.40 16.47 0.05
C ILE A 336 -2.16 17.96 0.31
N VAL A 337 -2.85 18.58 1.27
CA VAL A 337 -2.62 19.99 1.65
C VAL A 337 -1.22 20.17 2.23
N ILE A 338 -0.77 19.27 3.10
CA ILE A 338 0.60 19.27 3.64
C ILE A 338 1.61 19.15 2.50
N ALA A 339 1.37 18.25 1.55
CA ALA A 339 2.22 18.09 0.36
C ALA A 339 2.26 19.36 -0.49
N LEU A 340 1.13 20.04 -0.69
CA LEU A 340 1.05 21.32 -1.40
C LEU A 340 1.84 22.40 -0.69
N VAL A 341 1.69 22.54 0.61
CA VAL A 341 2.44 23.52 1.42
C VAL A 341 3.94 23.26 1.31
N GLY A 342 4.38 22.01 1.44
CA GLY A 342 5.77 21.61 1.26
C GLY A 342 6.29 21.94 -0.14
N LEU A 343 5.49 21.69 -1.18
CA LEU A 343 5.89 21.95 -2.56
C LEU A 343 5.94 23.45 -2.88
N ILE A 344 4.98 24.24 -2.40
CA ILE A 344 5.00 25.69 -2.53
C ILE A 344 6.24 26.26 -1.82
N ALA A 345 6.49 25.81 -0.59
CA ALA A 345 7.68 26.23 0.16
C ALA A 345 8.99 25.85 -0.55
N THR A 346 9.07 24.67 -1.19
CA THR A 346 10.25 24.26 -1.97
C THR A 346 10.53 25.21 -3.15
N VAL A 347 9.49 25.78 -3.77
CA VAL A 347 9.62 26.71 -4.90
C VAL A 347 9.92 28.15 -4.42
N THR A 348 9.37 28.57 -3.28
CA THR A 348 9.43 29.95 -2.81
C THR A 348 10.62 30.25 -1.89
N VAL A 349 11.04 29.27 -1.10
CA VAL A 349 12.16 29.44 -0.15
C VAL A 349 13.48 29.42 -0.92
N GLU A 350 14.34 30.41 -0.67
CA GLU A 350 15.64 30.51 -1.35
C GLU A 350 16.74 29.76 -0.60
N SER A 351 16.66 29.68 0.72
CA SER A 351 17.67 29.00 1.52
C SER A 351 17.68 27.48 1.29
N HIS A 352 18.85 26.89 1.19
CA HIS A 352 18.99 25.44 0.98
C HIS A 352 18.35 24.64 2.12
N ALA A 353 18.58 25.02 3.39
CA ALA A 353 17.96 24.36 4.56
C ALA A 353 16.43 24.42 4.50
N GLY A 354 15.88 25.57 4.14
CA GLY A 354 14.43 25.74 3.99
C GLY A 354 13.86 24.88 2.86
N LYS A 355 14.53 24.76 1.72
CA LYS A 355 14.11 23.86 0.62
C LYS A 355 14.13 22.40 1.07
N TYR A 356 15.15 21.98 1.80
CA TYR A 356 15.22 20.62 2.33
C TYR A 356 14.06 20.34 3.32
N ALA A 357 13.83 21.24 4.26
CA ALA A 357 12.70 21.14 5.18
C ALA A 357 11.37 21.09 4.44
N ALA A 358 11.19 21.90 3.41
CA ALA A 358 10.01 21.90 2.56
C ALA A 358 9.82 20.57 1.81
N LEU A 359 10.90 19.96 1.30
CA LEU A 359 10.85 18.62 0.69
C LEU A 359 10.43 17.54 1.71
N CYS A 360 10.87 17.64 2.96
CA CYS A 360 10.44 16.73 4.02
C CYS A 360 8.93 16.88 4.30
N VAL A 361 8.42 18.10 4.35
CA VAL A 361 6.98 18.37 4.50
C VAL A 361 6.19 17.83 3.30
N LEU A 362 6.68 18.00 2.08
CA LEU A 362 6.09 17.44 0.87
C LEU A 362 5.97 15.91 0.93
N LEU A 363 7.06 15.23 1.32
CA LEU A 363 7.08 13.77 1.43
C LEU A 363 6.13 13.27 2.52
N LEU A 364 6.12 13.93 3.68
CA LEU A 364 5.19 13.60 4.76
C LEU A 364 3.74 13.60 4.25
N GLY A 365 3.33 14.65 3.56
CA GLY A 365 1.99 14.76 2.99
C GLY A 365 1.70 13.70 1.92
N SER A 366 2.66 13.42 1.05
CA SER A 366 2.50 12.47 -0.06
C SER A 366 2.31 11.02 0.40
N TYR A 367 3.00 10.60 1.46
CA TYR A 367 2.89 9.24 1.97
C TYR A 367 1.61 8.96 2.77
N VAL A 368 0.92 9.99 3.25
CA VAL A 368 -0.36 9.83 3.96
C VAL A 368 -1.51 9.47 3.02
N ALA A 369 -1.51 9.99 1.81
CA ALA A 369 -2.62 9.81 0.86
C ALA A 369 -2.83 8.37 0.40
N ALA A 370 -1.76 7.62 0.14
CA ALA A 370 -1.84 6.28 -0.45
C ALA A 370 -2.58 5.24 0.42
N PRO A 371 -2.22 5.02 1.71
CA PRO A 371 -2.92 4.03 2.54
C PRO A 371 -4.37 4.42 2.81
N LEU A 372 -4.66 5.72 2.93
CA LEU A 372 -6.03 6.20 3.14
C LEU A 372 -6.91 6.00 1.89
N THR A 373 -6.35 6.15 0.69
CA THR A 373 -7.05 5.84 -0.57
C THR A 373 -7.42 4.36 -0.63
N VAL A 374 -6.50 3.46 -0.25
CA VAL A 374 -6.76 2.01 -0.18
C VAL A 374 -7.87 1.70 0.82
N ALA A 375 -7.84 2.31 2.00
CA ALA A 375 -8.87 2.14 3.02
C ALA A 375 -10.24 2.65 2.53
N TRP A 376 -10.27 3.80 1.88
CA TRP A 376 -11.50 4.38 1.34
C TRP A 376 -12.09 3.55 0.20
N LEU A 377 -11.27 3.06 -0.73
CA LEU A 377 -11.70 2.14 -1.78
C LEU A 377 -12.21 0.82 -1.22
N SER A 378 -11.53 0.27 -0.22
CA SER A 378 -11.95 -0.98 0.46
C SER A 378 -13.31 -0.82 1.13
N GLY A 379 -13.53 0.26 1.89
CA GLY A 379 -14.78 0.53 2.58
C GLY A 379 -15.97 0.77 1.64
N ASN A 380 -15.72 1.35 0.47
CA ASN A 380 -16.76 1.69 -0.50
C ASN A 380 -17.03 0.59 -1.55
N ASN A 381 -16.33 -0.55 -1.48
CA ASN A 381 -16.58 -1.73 -2.31
C ASN A 381 -16.82 -2.95 -1.40
N PRO A 382 -18.04 -3.15 -0.90
CA PRO A 382 -18.34 -4.19 0.09
C PRO A 382 -18.15 -5.61 -0.46
N GLU A 383 -18.40 -5.86 -1.75
CA GLU A 383 -18.28 -7.18 -2.34
C GLU A 383 -16.82 -7.62 -2.54
N PRO A 384 -16.43 -8.81 -2.02
CA PRO A 384 -15.04 -9.27 -2.01
C PRO A 384 -14.41 -9.34 -3.40
N GLY A 385 -15.12 -9.86 -4.40
CA GLY A 385 -14.60 -9.99 -5.78
C GLY A 385 -14.32 -8.63 -6.42
N LYS A 386 -15.30 -7.71 -6.40
CA LYS A 386 -15.13 -6.35 -6.92
C LYS A 386 -14.06 -5.59 -6.14
N ARG A 387 -14.05 -5.71 -4.81
CA ARG A 387 -13.04 -5.08 -3.93
C ARG A 387 -11.63 -5.52 -4.30
N ALA A 388 -11.41 -6.84 -4.48
CA ALA A 388 -10.11 -7.36 -4.84
C ALA A 388 -9.58 -6.78 -6.17
N ILE A 389 -10.47 -6.63 -7.16
CA ILE A 389 -10.13 -6.04 -8.46
C ILE A 389 -9.82 -4.56 -8.32
N VAL A 390 -10.67 -3.79 -7.61
CA VAL A 390 -10.49 -2.36 -7.41
C VAL A 390 -9.21 -2.06 -6.63
N LEU A 391 -8.91 -2.82 -5.58
CA LEU A 391 -7.67 -2.66 -4.81
C LEU A 391 -6.44 -3.09 -5.60
N GLY A 392 -6.53 -4.18 -6.38
CA GLY A 392 -5.44 -4.60 -7.27
C GLY A 392 -5.16 -3.55 -8.34
N ALA A 393 -6.21 -3.03 -8.97
CA ALA A 393 -6.07 -2.00 -9.99
C ALA A 393 -5.66 -0.63 -9.42
N ASN A 394 -5.88 -0.34 -8.13
CA ASN A 394 -5.32 0.85 -7.48
C ASN A 394 -3.78 0.87 -7.53
N GLY A 395 -3.14 -0.30 -7.67
CA GLY A 395 -1.70 -0.42 -7.92
C GLY A 395 -1.24 0.29 -9.20
N PHE A 396 -2.13 0.54 -10.18
CA PHE A 396 -1.84 1.40 -11.34
C PHE A 396 -1.50 2.84 -10.95
N GLY A 397 -1.76 3.26 -9.69
CA GLY A 397 -1.25 4.51 -9.13
C GLY A 397 0.27 4.64 -9.23
N ASN A 398 1.01 3.52 -9.26
CA ASN A 398 2.46 3.51 -9.47
C ASN A 398 2.90 4.00 -10.89
N LEU A 399 1.98 4.12 -11.87
CA LEU A 399 2.26 4.82 -13.14
C LEU A 399 2.69 6.27 -12.92
N ALA A 400 2.37 6.86 -11.79
CA ALA A 400 2.93 8.14 -11.35
C ALA A 400 4.47 8.17 -11.38
N GLY A 401 5.13 7.02 -11.17
CA GLY A 401 6.58 6.89 -11.26
C GLY A 401 7.12 7.08 -12.69
N VAL A 402 6.37 6.68 -13.71
CA VAL A 402 6.73 6.95 -15.11
C VAL A 402 6.72 8.47 -15.36
N ILE A 403 5.69 9.16 -14.86
CA ILE A 403 5.59 10.62 -14.94
C ILE A 403 6.75 11.26 -14.19
N GLY A 404 6.99 10.85 -12.94
CA GLY A 404 8.08 11.34 -12.09
C GLY A 404 9.45 11.18 -12.74
N ALA A 405 9.74 9.99 -13.29
CA ALA A 405 11.00 9.73 -13.97
C ALA A 405 11.25 10.63 -15.19
N GLN A 406 10.21 10.99 -15.92
CA GLN A 406 10.33 11.88 -17.08
C GLN A 406 10.36 13.37 -16.70
N LEU A 407 9.88 13.74 -15.52
CA LEU A 407 9.92 15.11 -15.03
C LEU A 407 11.31 15.50 -14.51
N TYR A 408 11.93 14.66 -13.66
CA TYR A 408 13.19 15.01 -12.96
C TYR A 408 14.43 14.61 -13.75
N ARG A 409 14.54 15.11 -15.00
CA ARG A 409 15.70 14.90 -15.88
C ARG A 409 16.84 15.87 -15.57
N ASP A 410 18.06 15.46 -15.87
CA ASP A 410 19.28 16.22 -15.68
C ASP A 410 19.28 17.60 -16.37
N ARG A 411 18.56 17.73 -17.49
CA ARG A 411 18.42 19.01 -18.22
C ARG A 411 17.79 20.15 -17.39
N TYR A 412 17.11 19.83 -16.27
CA TYR A 412 16.47 20.82 -15.40
C TYR A 412 17.31 21.20 -14.19
N LYS A 413 18.55 20.65 -14.08
CA LYS A 413 19.52 21.02 -13.04
C LYS A 413 19.91 22.51 -13.20
N PRO A 414 20.31 23.19 -12.12
CA PRO A 414 20.35 22.68 -10.74
C PRO A 414 19.04 22.86 -9.97
N ASN A 415 18.12 23.71 -10.44
CA ASN A 415 17.00 24.20 -9.63
C ASN A 415 15.70 23.38 -9.78
N TYR A 416 15.56 22.53 -10.79
CA TYR A 416 14.37 21.73 -11.08
C TYR A 416 13.02 22.50 -11.03
N ARG A 417 13.01 23.83 -11.36
CA ARG A 417 11.81 24.68 -11.24
C ARG A 417 10.62 24.15 -12.02
N LEU A 418 10.81 23.82 -13.29
CA LEU A 418 9.72 23.31 -14.13
C LEU A 418 9.15 21.99 -13.60
N PRO A 419 9.95 20.96 -13.26
CA PRO A 419 9.49 19.77 -12.57
C PRO A 419 8.64 20.04 -11.32
N PHE A 420 9.07 20.97 -10.46
CA PHE A 420 8.31 21.33 -9.26
C PHE A 420 6.96 21.98 -9.58
N TYR A 421 6.89 22.89 -10.57
CA TYR A 421 5.63 23.50 -10.98
C TYR A 421 4.66 22.48 -11.58
N VAL A 422 5.16 21.54 -12.40
CA VAL A 422 4.32 20.47 -12.98
C VAL A 422 3.82 19.55 -11.88
N THR A 423 4.69 19.18 -10.91
CA THR A 423 4.29 18.39 -9.74
C THR A 423 3.23 19.10 -8.90
N LEU A 424 3.35 20.44 -8.74
CA LEU A 424 2.36 21.27 -8.05
C LEU A 424 0.98 21.18 -8.75
N GLY A 425 0.97 21.22 -10.08
CA GLY A 425 -0.24 21.04 -10.88
C GLY A 425 -0.92 19.68 -10.63
N PHE A 426 -0.14 18.60 -10.61
CA PHE A 426 -0.66 17.25 -10.30
C PHE A 426 -1.24 17.14 -8.88
N VAL A 427 -0.53 17.67 -7.88
CA VAL A 427 -0.99 17.63 -6.48
C VAL A 427 -2.23 18.49 -6.28
N ALA A 428 -2.30 19.67 -6.92
CA ALA A 428 -3.50 20.52 -6.91
C ALA A 428 -4.69 19.83 -7.60
N ALA A 429 -4.46 19.18 -8.74
CA ALA A 429 -5.50 18.40 -9.42
C ALA A 429 -6.01 17.25 -8.54
N ALA A 430 -5.12 16.57 -7.84
CA ALA A 430 -5.49 15.52 -6.88
C ALA A 430 -6.36 16.07 -5.75
N LEU A 431 -6.01 17.22 -5.17
CA LEU A 431 -6.80 17.86 -4.13
C LEU A 431 -8.23 18.16 -4.60
N VAL A 432 -8.35 18.80 -5.76
CA VAL A 432 -9.65 19.09 -6.37
C VAL A 432 -10.42 17.80 -6.67
N GLY A 433 -9.74 16.77 -7.16
CA GLY A 433 -10.33 15.48 -7.44
C GLY A 433 -10.91 14.80 -6.20
N TYR A 434 -10.15 14.68 -5.13
CA TYR A 434 -10.63 14.04 -3.89
C TYR A 434 -11.75 14.85 -3.21
N LEU A 435 -11.67 16.18 -3.21
CA LEU A 435 -12.74 17.03 -2.68
C LEU A 435 -14.03 16.89 -3.51
N SER A 436 -13.95 16.93 -4.83
CA SER A 436 -15.10 16.76 -5.69
C SER A 436 -15.70 15.35 -5.62
N TYR A 437 -14.87 14.30 -5.50
CA TYR A 437 -15.34 12.94 -5.28
C TYR A 437 -16.13 12.81 -3.97
N ARG A 438 -15.59 13.35 -2.85
CA ARG A 438 -16.32 13.40 -1.58
C ARG A 438 -17.66 14.12 -1.72
N PHE A 439 -17.68 15.27 -2.39
CA PHE A 439 -18.92 16.04 -2.61
C PHE A 439 -19.95 15.26 -3.43
N ILE A 440 -19.51 14.53 -4.46
CA ILE A 440 -20.38 13.65 -5.25
C ILE A 440 -20.96 12.53 -4.36
N LEU A 441 -20.12 11.87 -3.54
CA LEU A 441 -20.58 10.82 -2.64
C LEU A 441 -21.58 11.35 -1.60
N VAL A 442 -21.37 12.55 -1.06
CA VAL A 442 -22.35 13.21 -0.16
C VAL A 442 -23.70 13.38 -0.86
N ARG A 443 -23.71 13.86 -2.11
CA ARG A 443 -24.94 14.00 -2.91
C ARG A 443 -25.61 12.65 -3.18
N VAL A 444 -24.83 11.63 -3.53
CA VAL A 444 -25.35 10.29 -3.76
C VAL A 444 -25.96 9.71 -2.46
N ASN A 445 -25.26 9.86 -1.34
CA ASN A 445 -25.77 9.40 -0.04
C ASN A 445 -27.06 10.11 0.34
N ARG A 446 -27.17 11.44 0.16
CA ARG A 446 -28.41 12.18 0.42
C ARG A 446 -29.59 11.62 -0.40
N ARG A 447 -29.41 11.37 -1.70
CA ARG A 447 -30.43 10.76 -2.55
C ARG A 447 -30.81 9.36 -2.07
N LYS A 448 -29.83 8.54 -1.67
CA LYS A 448 -30.12 7.19 -1.13
C LYS A 448 -30.90 7.26 0.20
N ILE A 449 -30.57 8.18 1.07
CA ILE A 449 -31.28 8.41 2.33
C ILE A 449 -32.73 8.87 2.06
N GLU A 450 -32.96 9.76 1.08
CA GLU A 450 -34.29 10.18 0.67
C GLU A 450 -35.14 8.99 0.18
N ILE A 451 -34.55 8.11 -0.65
CA ILE A 451 -35.19 6.87 -1.11
C ILE A 451 -35.54 5.97 0.10
N LEU A 452 -34.58 5.79 1.02
CA LEU A 452 -34.80 4.97 2.23
C LEU A 452 -35.98 5.45 3.08
N ARG A 453 -36.16 6.77 3.20
CA ARG A 453 -37.25 7.37 3.97
C ARG A 453 -38.64 7.12 3.35
N GLN A 454 -38.69 6.83 2.05
CA GLN A 454 -39.94 6.60 1.29
C GLN A 454 -40.31 5.11 1.19
N LYS A 455 -39.43 4.20 1.60
CA LYS A 455 -39.60 2.76 1.45
C LYS A 455 -40.07 2.11 2.74
N THR A 456 -40.83 1.01 2.58
CA THR A 456 -41.28 0.18 3.70
C THR A 456 -40.17 -0.72 4.22
N SER A 457 -40.30 -1.23 5.44
CA SER A 457 -39.32 -2.16 6.03
C SER A 457 -39.19 -3.43 5.18
N GLU A 458 -40.29 -3.92 4.54
CA GLU A 458 -40.25 -5.07 3.64
C GLU A 458 -39.45 -4.78 2.36
N ASP A 459 -39.60 -3.59 1.77
CA ASP A 459 -38.83 -3.19 0.58
C ASP A 459 -37.34 -3.09 0.89
N ILE A 460 -37.00 -2.58 2.07
CA ILE A 460 -35.61 -2.47 2.55
C ILE A 460 -34.98 -3.85 2.66
N GLU A 461 -35.70 -4.80 3.26
CA GLU A 461 -35.19 -6.16 3.43
C GLU A 461 -35.08 -6.89 2.09
N ARG A 462 -36.06 -6.73 1.19
CA ARG A 462 -35.98 -7.27 -0.19
C ARG A 462 -34.74 -6.75 -0.93
N GLU A 463 -34.44 -5.46 -0.87
CA GLU A 463 -33.25 -4.89 -1.52
C GLU A 463 -31.95 -5.39 -0.87
N ARG A 464 -31.94 -5.62 0.46
CA ARG A 464 -30.76 -6.18 1.15
C ARG A 464 -30.44 -7.58 0.66
N VAL A 465 -31.44 -8.43 0.52
CA VAL A 465 -31.30 -9.84 0.10
C VAL A 465 -31.12 -9.98 -1.42
N ASP A 466 -31.50 -8.97 -2.22
CA ASP A 466 -31.37 -9.01 -3.68
C ASP A 466 -29.92 -9.21 -4.11
N SER A 467 -29.61 -10.37 -4.69
CA SER A 467 -28.27 -10.72 -5.22
C SER A 467 -28.04 -10.27 -6.67
N THR A 468 -29.03 -9.67 -7.32
CA THR A 468 -28.92 -9.23 -8.73
C THR A 468 -28.07 -7.99 -8.88
N ARG A 469 -28.04 -7.11 -7.87
CA ARG A 469 -27.25 -5.88 -7.83
C ARG A 469 -26.05 -5.99 -6.90
N TYR A 470 -24.96 -5.34 -7.28
CA TYR A 470 -23.82 -5.18 -6.37
C TYR A 470 -24.21 -4.31 -5.16
N ALA A 471 -23.70 -4.68 -4.00
CA ALA A 471 -24.09 -4.06 -2.74
C ALA A 471 -23.86 -2.53 -2.73
N ASP A 472 -22.80 -2.03 -3.34
CA ASP A 472 -22.53 -0.58 -3.45
C ASP A 472 -23.54 0.16 -4.36
N ARG A 473 -24.20 -0.54 -5.26
CA ARG A 473 -25.27 0.03 -6.11
C ARG A 473 -26.65 0.01 -5.46
N LYS A 474 -26.82 -0.78 -4.39
CA LYS A 474 -28.07 -0.80 -3.63
C LYS A 474 -28.31 0.56 -2.99
N TRP A 475 -29.59 0.97 -2.94
CA TRP A 475 -29.94 2.22 -2.25
C TRP A 475 -29.82 2.09 -0.72
N THR A 476 -29.79 0.87 -0.20
CA THR A 476 -29.50 0.58 1.23
C THR A 476 -28.03 0.76 1.64
N PHE A 477 -27.10 0.79 0.68
CA PHE A 477 -25.67 0.98 0.97
C PHE A 477 -25.30 2.47 0.99
N ILE A 478 -24.81 2.97 2.12
CA ILE A 478 -24.31 4.33 2.28
C ILE A 478 -22.81 4.33 2.16
N TYR A 479 -22.28 5.16 1.26
CA TYR A 479 -20.83 5.28 1.07
C TYR A 479 -20.14 5.95 2.26
N GLY A 480 -18.97 5.44 2.66
CA GLY A 480 -18.05 6.12 3.58
C GLY A 480 -17.48 7.39 2.96
N LEU A 481 -17.45 8.49 3.73
CA LEU A 481 -17.05 9.84 3.30
C LEU A 481 -15.64 10.20 3.74
#